data_c9fe134df3257bd326ac36a960eac6d2
#
_entry.id   c9fe134df3257bd326ac36a960eac6d2
#
_cell.length_a   1.000
_cell.length_b   1.000
_cell.length_c   1.000
_cell.angle_alpha   90.00
_cell.angle_beta   90.00
_cell.angle_gamma   90.00
#
_symmetry.space_group_name_H-M   'P 1'
#
loop_
_entity.id
_entity.type
_entity.pdbx_description
1 polymer ?
#
loop_
_entity_poly.entity_id
_entity_poly.type
_entity_poly.pdbx_seq_one_letter_code
_entity_poly.pdbx_strand_id
1 'polypeptide(L)'
;MVEGEILSWAEVQHTHRIRNGVYQRAGRLISLLTDFGRINPCYPDTHADATGETILYTGAGRRGDQHLTPPNRALLAAIESGHCVPLFNKLAPGRWQHMGYWRVADAIHRFDERENRMLWQFTLKKMKGDG
;
A
#
# COMPACT_ATOMS: atom_id res chain seq x y z
N MET A 1 1.97 -16.53 8.15
CA MET A 1 2.56 -15.21 8.46
C MET A 1 1.70 -14.52 9.50
N VAL A 2 2.33 -13.88 10.46
CA VAL A 2 1.61 -13.11 11.49
C VAL A 2 2.08 -11.67 11.49
N GLU A 3 1.20 -10.78 11.90
CA GLU A 3 1.50 -9.35 12.00
C GLU A 3 2.71 -9.11 12.89
N GLY A 4 3.61 -8.23 12.46
CA GLY A 4 4.85 -7.90 13.16
C GLY A 4 6.03 -8.80 12.79
N GLU A 5 5.79 -9.93 12.13
CA GLU A 5 6.83 -10.86 11.74
C GLU A 5 7.79 -10.22 10.74
N ILE A 6 9.09 -10.47 10.93
CA ILE A 6 10.12 -10.01 10.02
C ILE A 6 10.37 -11.08 8.96
N LEU A 7 10.31 -10.67 7.71
CA LEU A 7 10.35 -11.57 6.55
C LEU A 7 11.48 -11.18 5.60
N SER A 8 12.01 -12.16 4.90
CA SER A 8 12.89 -11.94 3.74
C SER A 8 12.04 -11.56 2.52
N TRP A 9 12.69 -11.04 1.48
CA TRP A 9 11.99 -10.81 0.21
C TRP A 9 11.42 -12.11 -0.38
N ALA A 10 12.17 -13.20 -0.28
CA ALA A 10 11.71 -14.50 -0.76
C ALA A 10 10.38 -14.91 -0.10
N GLU A 11 10.26 -14.66 1.20
CA GLU A 11 9.02 -14.96 1.94
C GLU A 11 7.87 -14.02 1.53
N VAL A 12 8.13 -12.72 1.40
CA VAL A 12 7.15 -11.75 0.92
C VAL A 12 6.66 -12.12 -0.48
N GLN A 13 7.57 -12.55 -1.34
CA GLN A 13 7.30 -12.87 -2.74
C GLN A 13 6.34 -14.04 -2.92
N HIS A 14 6.15 -14.87 -1.93
CA HIS A 14 5.13 -15.92 -1.98
C HIS A 14 3.72 -15.34 -2.10
N THR A 15 3.50 -14.15 -1.57
CA THR A 15 2.22 -13.43 -1.64
C THR A 15 2.29 -12.29 -2.65
N HIS A 16 3.28 -11.42 -2.51
CA HIS A 16 3.47 -10.24 -3.36
C HIS A 16 4.47 -10.58 -4.47
N ARG A 17 3.95 -11.06 -5.58
CA ARG A 17 4.77 -11.76 -6.61
C ARG A 17 5.54 -10.83 -7.54
N ILE A 18 5.42 -9.52 -7.39
CA ILE A 18 6.08 -8.54 -8.25
C ILE A 18 6.87 -7.54 -7.41
N ARG A 19 7.74 -6.75 -8.06
CA ARG A 19 8.54 -5.74 -7.39
C ARG A 19 7.79 -4.43 -7.17
N ASN A 20 6.75 -4.16 -7.96
CA ASN A 20 5.94 -2.96 -7.79
C ASN A 20 5.13 -3.01 -6.50
N GLY A 21 4.85 -1.84 -5.92
CA GLY A 21 4.19 -1.75 -4.62
C GLY A 21 2.75 -2.27 -4.57
N VAL A 22 2.05 -2.28 -5.70
CA VAL A 22 0.66 -2.72 -5.78
C VAL A 22 0.60 -3.99 -6.62
N TYR A 23 0.23 -5.10 -6.00
CA TYR A 23 0.03 -6.36 -6.72
C TYR A 23 -1.45 -6.64 -6.88
N GLN A 24 -1.87 -6.81 -8.13
CA GLN A 24 -3.25 -7.13 -8.49
C GLN A 24 -3.26 -8.23 -9.55
N ARG A 25 -4.35 -8.97 -9.63
CA ARG A 25 -4.56 -9.98 -10.69
C ARG A 25 -5.97 -9.79 -11.23
N ALA A 26 -6.07 -9.62 -12.54
CA ALA A 26 -7.36 -9.43 -13.22
C ALA A 26 -8.23 -8.35 -12.57
N GLY A 27 -7.60 -7.25 -12.12
CA GLY A 27 -8.30 -6.12 -11.50
C GLY A 27 -8.57 -6.27 -10.02
N ARG A 28 -8.24 -7.40 -9.40
CA ARG A 28 -8.44 -7.61 -7.97
C ARG A 28 -7.14 -7.38 -7.21
N LEU A 29 -7.19 -6.48 -6.23
CA LEU A 29 -6.05 -6.19 -5.35
C LEU A 29 -5.70 -7.43 -4.52
N ILE A 30 -4.41 -7.76 -4.47
CA ILE A 30 -3.89 -8.94 -3.75
C ILE A 30 -3.05 -8.54 -2.54
N SER A 31 -2.10 -7.61 -2.73
CA SER A 31 -1.17 -7.22 -1.65
C SER A 31 -0.52 -5.88 -1.95
N LEU A 32 0.06 -5.26 -0.91
CA LEU A 32 0.67 -3.94 -0.99
C LEU A 32 2.05 -3.93 -0.32
N LEU A 33 2.95 -3.15 -0.90
CA LEU A 33 4.25 -2.83 -0.29
C LEU A 33 4.27 -1.35 0.07
N THR A 34 4.97 -1.02 1.16
CA THR A 34 5.29 0.36 1.53
C THR A 34 6.69 0.44 2.13
N ASP A 35 7.23 1.62 2.21
CA ASP A 35 8.41 1.94 3.02
C ASP A 35 8.19 3.23 3.81
N PHE A 36 6.96 3.72 3.81
CA PHE A 36 6.56 5.01 4.41
C PHE A 36 7.40 6.18 3.89
N GLY A 37 7.81 6.12 2.62
CA GLY A 37 8.58 7.17 1.96
C GLY A 37 10.04 7.27 2.38
N ARG A 38 10.54 6.35 3.22
CA ARG A 38 11.92 6.42 3.73
C ARG A 38 12.95 6.05 2.69
N ILE A 39 12.64 5.06 1.84
CA ILE A 39 13.54 4.58 0.78
C ILE A 39 13.15 5.22 -0.55
N ASN A 40 11.85 5.28 -0.84
CA ASN A 40 11.29 5.85 -2.06
C ASN A 40 10.41 7.06 -1.69
N PRO A 41 11.00 8.26 -1.52
CA PRO A 41 10.22 9.44 -1.12
C PRO A 41 9.18 9.89 -2.16
N CYS A 42 9.24 9.36 -3.38
CA CYS A 42 8.22 9.61 -4.40
C CYS A 42 6.86 8.99 -4.05
N TYR A 43 6.81 8.10 -3.05
CA TYR A 43 5.58 7.51 -2.51
C TYR A 43 5.46 7.90 -1.04
N PRO A 44 4.91 9.10 -0.75
CA PRO A 44 4.89 9.62 0.63
C PRO A 44 3.77 9.00 1.47
N ASP A 45 3.85 7.71 1.73
CA ASP A 45 2.90 7.02 2.59
C ASP A 45 3.10 7.43 4.05
N THR A 46 2.02 7.65 4.78
CA THR A 46 2.08 8.07 6.19
C THR A 46 0.99 7.41 7.02
N HIS A 47 1.23 7.33 8.33
CA HIS A 47 0.15 7.05 9.28
C HIS A 47 -0.73 8.30 9.43
N ALA A 48 -2.04 8.11 9.39
CA ALA A 48 -3.00 9.21 9.50
C ALA A 48 -3.44 9.47 10.94
N ASP A 49 -3.21 8.53 11.84
CA ASP A 49 -3.62 8.64 13.23
C ASP A 49 -2.54 8.10 14.18
N ALA A 50 -2.69 8.42 15.46
CA ALA A 50 -1.74 8.00 16.48
C ALA A 50 -1.87 6.52 16.86
N THR A 51 -2.98 5.88 16.51
CA THR A 51 -3.23 4.47 16.84
C THR A 51 -2.56 3.52 15.85
N GLY A 52 -2.14 4.02 14.69
CA GLY A 52 -1.57 3.20 13.62
C GLY A 52 -2.59 2.35 12.87
N GLU A 53 -3.87 2.66 13.00
CA GLU A 53 -4.96 1.92 12.35
C GLU A 53 -5.38 2.50 11.01
N THR A 54 -4.83 3.64 10.64
CA THR A 54 -5.13 4.32 9.37
C THR A 54 -3.83 4.73 8.70
N ILE A 55 -3.70 4.39 7.42
CA ILE A 55 -2.56 4.76 6.59
C ILE A 55 -3.07 5.52 5.38
N LEU A 56 -2.39 6.61 5.03
CA LEU A 56 -2.57 7.28 3.75
C LEU A 56 -1.54 6.69 2.80
N TYR A 57 -2.02 5.96 1.81
CA TYR A 57 -1.20 5.17 0.88
C TYR A 57 -1.16 5.84 -0.49
N THR A 58 0.02 6.04 -1.02
CA THR A 58 0.22 6.67 -2.33
C THR A 58 0.01 5.65 -3.45
N GLY A 59 -0.74 6.04 -4.46
CA GLY A 59 -0.98 5.21 -5.63
C GLY A 59 0.28 4.93 -6.45
N ALA A 60 0.12 4.10 -7.48
CA ALA A 60 1.21 3.70 -8.36
C ALA A 60 1.51 4.78 -9.40
N GLY A 61 2.78 4.94 -9.74
CA GLY A 61 3.28 5.91 -10.71
C GLY A 61 4.41 6.73 -10.11
N ARG A 62 5.63 6.45 -10.57
CA ARG A 62 6.84 7.02 -9.97
C ARG A 62 7.11 8.45 -10.39
N ARG A 63 6.71 8.83 -11.60
CA ARG A 63 7.01 10.13 -12.19
C ARG A 63 5.78 10.74 -12.83
N GLY A 64 5.70 12.07 -12.79
CA GLY A 64 4.60 12.81 -13.37
C GLY A 64 3.28 12.56 -12.64
N ASP A 65 2.21 13.07 -13.19
CA ASP A 65 0.88 12.88 -12.61
C ASP A 65 0.48 11.42 -12.64
N GLN A 66 -0.04 10.94 -11.53
CA GLN A 66 -0.55 9.57 -11.47
C GLN A 66 -1.90 9.49 -12.17
N HIS A 67 -2.13 8.39 -12.87
CA HIS A 67 -3.33 8.13 -13.64
C HIS A 67 -3.99 6.83 -13.19
N LEU A 68 -5.17 6.54 -13.75
CA LEU A 68 -5.89 5.29 -13.45
C LEU A 68 -5.30 4.12 -14.26
N THR A 69 -4.06 3.80 -13.95
CA THR A 69 -3.39 2.59 -14.44
C THR A 69 -3.99 1.36 -13.78
N PRO A 70 -3.72 0.14 -14.29
CA PRO A 70 -4.27 -1.08 -13.68
C PRO A 70 -4.07 -1.20 -12.17
N PRO A 71 -2.89 -0.88 -11.59
CA PRO A 71 -2.73 -0.91 -10.13
C PRO A 71 -3.67 0.06 -9.40
N ASN A 72 -3.78 1.29 -9.90
CA ASN A 72 -4.64 2.29 -9.26
C ASN A 72 -6.12 1.95 -9.42
N ARG A 73 -6.50 1.36 -10.54
CA ARG A 73 -7.88 0.87 -10.73
C ARG A 73 -8.20 -0.26 -9.77
N ALA A 74 -7.25 -1.16 -9.52
CA ALA A 74 -7.44 -2.25 -8.57
C ALA A 74 -7.63 -1.72 -7.15
N LEU A 75 -6.88 -0.68 -6.77
CA LEU A 75 -7.07 -0.01 -5.49
C LEU A 75 -8.46 0.61 -5.36
N LEU A 76 -8.94 1.29 -6.42
CA LEU A 76 -10.30 1.84 -6.42
C LEU A 76 -11.36 0.75 -6.32
N ALA A 77 -11.21 -0.33 -7.08
CA ALA A 77 -12.15 -1.45 -7.05
C ALA A 77 -12.20 -2.11 -5.66
N ALA A 78 -11.07 -2.11 -4.94
CA ALA A 78 -10.99 -2.68 -3.61
C ALA A 78 -11.83 -1.91 -2.57
N ILE A 79 -12.13 -0.63 -2.82
CA ILE A 79 -13.03 0.14 -1.96
C ILE A 79 -14.42 -0.51 -1.95
N GLU A 80 -14.95 -0.84 -3.11
CA GLU A 80 -16.26 -1.44 -3.24
C GLU A 80 -16.31 -2.88 -2.74
N SER A 81 -15.30 -3.67 -3.04
CA SER A 81 -15.25 -5.06 -2.58
C SER A 81 -15.06 -5.17 -1.07
N GLY A 82 -14.38 -4.18 -0.46
CA GLY A 82 -14.13 -4.16 0.98
C GLY A 82 -13.25 -5.28 1.51
N HIS A 83 -12.62 -6.07 0.62
CA HIS A 83 -11.75 -7.15 1.08
C HIS A 83 -10.44 -6.61 1.63
N CYS A 84 -9.84 -7.36 2.56
CA CYS A 84 -8.58 -7.00 3.17
C CYS A 84 -7.42 -7.68 2.45
N VAL A 85 -6.29 -6.97 2.41
CA VAL A 85 -5.06 -7.47 1.80
C VAL A 85 -3.88 -7.25 2.75
N PRO A 86 -2.85 -8.09 2.68
CA PRO A 86 -1.66 -7.88 3.50
C PRO A 86 -0.85 -6.69 3.01
N LEU A 87 -0.25 -5.98 3.96
CA LEU A 87 0.68 -4.89 3.72
C LEU A 87 2.05 -5.27 4.28
N PHE A 88 3.10 -5.08 3.49
CA PHE A 88 4.47 -5.34 3.91
C PHE A 88 5.27 -4.05 3.89
N ASN A 89 5.99 -3.77 4.98
CA ASN A 89 6.81 -2.57 5.13
C ASN A 89 8.28 -2.92 4.99
N LYS A 90 8.95 -2.31 4.01
CA LYS A 90 10.39 -2.49 3.82
C LYS A 90 11.16 -1.71 4.88
N LEU A 91 11.83 -2.41 5.76
CA LEU A 91 12.66 -1.83 6.81
C LEU A 91 14.07 -1.55 6.31
N ALA A 92 14.59 -2.43 5.46
CA ALA A 92 15.92 -2.36 4.86
C ALA A 92 15.95 -3.34 3.67
N PRO A 93 16.98 -3.31 2.81
CA PRO A 93 17.10 -4.32 1.76
C PRO A 93 17.01 -5.73 2.33
N GLY A 94 16.12 -6.55 1.77
CA GLY A 94 15.90 -7.92 2.19
C GLY A 94 15.23 -8.08 3.56
N ARG A 95 14.78 -7.00 4.16
CA ARG A 95 14.15 -7.05 5.49
C ARG A 95 12.81 -6.36 5.48
N TRP A 96 11.74 -7.13 5.65
CA TRP A 96 10.36 -6.67 5.56
C TRP A 96 9.59 -7.02 6.82
N GLN A 97 8.61 -6.20 7.14
CA GLN A 97 7.72 -6.45 8.27
C GLN A 97 6.30 -6.65 7.77
N HIS A 98 5.64 -7.69 8.24
CA HIS A 98 4.22 -7.90 7.98
C HIS A 98 3.42 -6.92 8.82
N MET A 99 2.66 -6.05 8.18
CA MET A 99 1.90 -4.99 8.84
C MET A 99 0.45 -5.37 9.13
N GLY A 100 0.09 -6.63 8.90
CA GLY A 100 -1.29 -7.07 9.04
C GLY A 100 -2.10 -6.87 7.77
N TYR A 101 -3.41 -6.95 7.91
CA TYR A 101 -4.34 -6.88 6.78
C TYR A 101 -5.10 -5.56 6.81
N TRP A 102 -5.30 -4.99 5.63
CA TRP A 102 -5.85 -3.65 5.46
C TRP A 102 -6.89 -3.66 4.35
N ARG A 103 -7.95 -2.85 4.51
CA ARG A 103 -8.90 -2.59 3.44
C ARG A 103 -8.74 -1.17 2.93
N VAL A 104 -9.01 -0.97 1.65
CA VAL A 104 -9.04 0.37 1.06
C VAL A 104 -10.40 0.99 1.37
N ALA A 105 -10.40 2.08 2.11
CA ALA A 105 -11.64 2.72 2.57
C ALA A 105 -12.06 3.90 1.71
N ASP A 106 -11.10 4.63 1.14
CA ASP A 106 -11.38 5.86 0.40
C ASP A 106 -10.24 6.19 -0.54
N ALA A 107 -10.45 7.10 -1.47
CA ALA A 107 -9.46 7.57 -2.43
C ALA A 107 -9.72 9.02 -2.79
N ILE A 108 -8.65 9.80 -2.92
CA ILE A 108 -8.71 11.14 -3.49
C ILE A 108 -7.57 11.32 -4.49
N HIS A 109 -7.82 12.10 -5.53
CA HIS A 109 -6.81 12.52 -6.50
C HIS A 109 -6.46 13.97 -6.18
N ARG A 110 -5.21 14.21 -5.73
CA ARG A 110 -4.81 15.52 -5.20
C ARG A 110 -3.43 15.92 -5.67
N PHE A 111 -3.18 17.23 -5.73
CA PHE A 111 -1.86 17.77 -6.00
C PHE A 111 -0.99 17.65 -4.73
N ASP A 112 0.21 17.09 -4.89
CA ASP A 112 1.18 17.00 -3.82
C ASP A 112 2.30 18.02 -4.04
N GLU A 113 2.43 18.96 -3.10
CA GLU A 113 3.40 20.05 -3.24
C GLU A 113 4.85 19.58 -3.19
N ARG A 114 5.15 18.58 -2.37
CA ARG A 114 6.51 18.04 -2.25
C ARG A 114 6.97 17.38 -3.52
N GLU A 115 6.09 16.57 -4.11
CA GLU A 115 6.37 15.85 -5.35
C GLU A 115 6.11 16.69 -6.60
N ASN A 116 5.39 17.79 -6.44
CA ASN A 116 5.00 18.69 -7.54
C ASN A 116 4.30 17.94 -8.66
N ARG A 117 3.31 17.13 -8.30
CA ARG A 117 2.53 16.32 -9.25
C ARG A 117 1.22 15.88 -8.62
N MET A 118 0.28 15.43 -9.45
CA MET A 118 -0.97 14.85 -8.98
C MET A 118 -0.73 13.42 -8.52
N LEU A 119 -1.21 13.10 -7.32
CA LEU A 119 -1.13 11.76 -6.74
C LEU A 119 -2.52 11.23 -6.44
N TRP A 120 -2.68 9.92 -6.56
CA TRP A 120 -3.77 9.19 -5.96
C TRP A 120 -3.39 8.88 -4.52
N GLN A 121 -4.25 9.23 -3.58
CA GLN A 121 -4.06 8.91 -2.17
C GLN A 121 -5.22 8.04 -1.70
N PHE A 122 -4.88 6.87 -1.19
CA PHE A 122 -5.85 5.89 -0.71
C PHE A 122 -5.78 5.81 0.80
N THR A 123 -6.94 5.82 1.44
CA THR A 123 -7.02 5.62 2.88
C THR A 123 -7.15 4.13 3.16
N LEU A 124 -6.19 3.57 3.88
CA LEU A 124 -6.21 2.18 4.32
C LEU A 124 -6.65 2.11 5.77
N LYS A 125 -7.57 1.20 6.07
CA LYS A 125 -8.02 0.92 7.44
C LYS A 125 -7.59 -0.47 7.82
N LYS A 126 -6.97 -0.58 8.99
CA LYS A 126 -6.49 -1.86 9.49
C LYS A 126 -7.66 -2.77 9.86
N MET A 127 -7.57 -4.02 9.43
CA MET A 127 -8.48 -5.06 9.89
C MET A 127 -8.14 -5.40 11.32
N LYS A 128 -9.11 -5.24 12.22
CA LYS A 128 -8.94 -5.65 13.60
C LYS A 128 -9.13 -7.15 13.67
N GLY A 129 -8.17 -7.82 14.27
CA GLY A 129 -8.32 -9.25 14.53
C GLY A 129 -9.58 -9.51 15.35
N ASP A 130 -10.17 -10.66 15.13
CA ASP A 130 -11.26 -11.13 15.94
C ASP A 130 -10.70 -11.38 17.35
N GLY A 131 -10.79 -10.36 18.14
CA GLY A 131 -10.21 -10.33 19.47
C GLY A 131 -10.32 -11.59 20.24
#